data_263b9843bf65f22cc9a428cec50cfd24
#
_entry.id   263b9843bf65f22cc9a428cec50cfd24
#
_cell.length_a   1.000
_cell.length_b   1.000
_cell.length_c   1.000
_cell.angle_alpha   90.00
_cell.angle_beta   90.00
_cell.angle_gamma   90.00
#
_symmetry.space_group_name_H-M   'P 1'
#
loop_
_entity.id
_entity.type
_entity.pdbx_description
1 polymer ?
#
loop_
_entity_poly.entity_id
_entity_poly.type
_entity_poly.pdbx_seq_one_letter_code
_entity_poly.pdbx_strand_id
1 'polypeptide(L)'
;MNIESVNVKKMHHRNAGDTEVAAAHQVSKRVAGKRLQTLQTLFTLMGGTGEQVALAAKMPITSTRPRLTELLEMGLIEDTGRRAKNEYQNNEIVWAVTAKGEQYVHQV
;
A
#
# COMPACT_ATOMS: atom_id res chain seq x y z
N MET A 1 15.35 -23.03 16.36
CA MET A 1 15.26 -22.33 16.83
C MET A 1 15.27 -21.36 16.67
N ASN A 2 15.08 -22.43 16.46
CA ASN A 2 14.87 -21.80 16.79
C ASN A 2 14.82 -21.19 16.26
N ILE A 3 14.66 -21.98 16.21
CA ILE A 3 14.37 -21.54 16.28
C ILE A 3 14.36 -21.02 15.86
N GLU A 4 14.20 -21.41 15.91
CA GLU A 4 14.00 -20.98 16.09
C GLU A 4 13.95 -20.44 15.76
N SER A 5 13.57 -21.68 15.63
CA SER A 5 13.41 -21.17 15.82
C SER A 5 13.26 -20.63 15.38
N VAL A 6 12.95 -21.54 15.34
CA VAL A 6 12.67 -20.89 15.45
C VAL A 6 12.46 -20.27 14.95
N ASN A 7 11.96 -21.10 14.93
CA ASN A 7 11.65 -20.43 15.03
C ASN A 7 11.54 -19.91 14.52
N VAL A 8 11.12 -20.82 14.52
CA VAL A 8 10.97 -20.19 14.62
C VAL A 8 10.74 -19.82 14.21
N LYS A 9 10.20 -20.50 14.28
CA LYS A 9 9.96 -20.12 14.41
C LYS A 9 9.72 -19.70 14.11
N LYS A 10 9.28 -20.42 14.04
CA LYS A 10 9.13 -19.92 14.16
C LYS A 10 8.97 -19.33 13.77
N MET A 11 8.67 -20.03 13.67
CA MET A 11 8.65 -19.30 13.77
C MET A 11 8.51 -18.74 13.36
N HIS A 12 7.95 -19.50 13.27
CA HIS A 12 7.93 -18.82 13.45
C HIS A 12 7.79 -18.39 13.01
N HIS A 13 6.98 -19.20 12.83
CA HIS A 13 7.04 -18.48 12.99
C HIS A 13 7.04 -18.14 12.80
N ARG A 14 6.13 -19.07 12.80
CA ARG A 14 6.31 -18.41 13.10
C ARG A 14 6.61 -17.79 12.90
N ASN A 15 6.31 -18.53 12.63
CA ASN A 15 6.73 -17.53 12.82
C ASN A 15 7.13 -17.11 12.53
N ALA A 16 6.85 -17.95 12.40
CA ALA A 16 7.35 -17.18 12.54
C ALA A 16 7.56 -16.69 12.18
N GLY A 17 7.38 -17.45 11.81
CA GLY A 17 7.63 -16.66 11.91
C GLY A 17 7.90 -16.31 11.41
N ASP A 18 7.73 -16.86 11.20
CA ASP A 18 8.08 -16.16 11.07
C ASP A 18 8.59 -15.80 10.76
N THR A 19 8.33 -16.44 10.59
CA THR A 19 8.84 -15.67 10.54
C THR A 19 9.35 -15.44 9.89
N GLU A 20 9.37 -16.01 9.36
CA GLU A 20 9.94 -15.42 9.00
C GLU A 20 10.09 -15.02 8.18
N VAL A 21 10.60 -16.18 7.94
CA VAL A 21 10.79 -15.43 6.88
C VAL A 21 10.24 -14.14 6.73
N ALA A 22 9.83 -13.95 7.14
CA ALA A 22 9.12 -12.67 7.23
C ALA A 22 10.03 -11.47 7.24
N ALA A 23 11.18 -11.58 7.74
CA ALA A 23 12.09 -10.44 7.82
C ALA A 23 12.44 -9.89 6.45
N ALA A 24 12.63 -10.76 5.48
CA ALA A 24 13.00 -10.32 4.16
C ALA A 24 11.91 -9.49 3.50
N HIS A 25 10.66 -9.75 3.84
CA HIS A 25 9.55 -9.04 3.23
C HIS A 25 9.44 -7.61 3.71
N GLN A 26 9.91 -7.34 4.90
CA GLN A 26 9.79 -5.99 5.44
C GLN A 26 10.64 -5.00 4.68
N VAL A 27 11.76 -5.46 4.14
CA VAL A 27 12.63 -4.58 3.37
C VAL A 27 11.94 -4.07 2.12
N SER A 28 11.10 -4.89 1.50
CA SER A 28 10.41 -4.52 0.29
C SER A 28 9.26 -3.54 0.52
N LYS A 29 8.96 -3.24 1.77
CA LYS A 29 7.82 -2.37 2.10
C LYS A 29 8.24 -0.95 2.41
N ARG A 30 9.28 -0.51 1.75
CA ARG A 30 9.70 0.89 1.86
C ARG A 30 8.72 1.78 1.11
N VAL A 31 8.51 2.98 1.66
CA VAL A 31 7.68 3.97 0.99
C VAL A 31 8.60 4.85 0.17
N ALA A 32 8.84 4.46 -1.07
CA ALA A 32 9.77 5.15 -1.96
C ALA A 32 9.36 4.89 -3.40
N GLY A 33 9.93 5.64 -4.33
CA GLY A 33 9.68 5.45 -5.75
C GLY A 33 8.21 5.58 -6.10
N LYS A 34 7.72 4.68 -6.93
CA LYS A 34 6.33 4.75 -7.39
C LYS A 34 5.33 4.58 -6.26
N ARG A 35 5.70 3.83 -5.23
CA ARG A 35 4.82 3.68 -4.07
C ARG A 35 4.63 5.01 -3.35
N LEU A 36 5.71 5.75 -3.18
CA LEU A 36 5.63 7.08 -2.56
C LEU A 36 4.90 8.05 -3.48
N GLN A 37 5.18 7.99 -4.78
CA GLN A 37 4.50 8.87 -5.74
C GLN A 37 3.00 8.65 -5.71
N THR A 38 2.57 7.39 -5.65
CA THR A 38 1.15 7.04 -5.57
C THR A 38 0.53 7.60 -4.30
N LEU A 39 1.21 7.43 -3.17
CA LEU A 39 0.73 7.93 -1.90
C LEU A 39 0.60 9.45 -1.91
N GLN A 40 1.62 10.15 -2.41
CA GLN A 40 1.62 11.60 -2.47
C GLN A 40 0.53 12.13 -3.39
N THR A 41 0.32 11.45 -4.53
CA THR A 41 -0.73 11.83 -5.46
C THR A 41 -2.10 11.70 -4.82
N LEU A 42 -2.34 10.58 -4.16
CA LEU A 42 -3.62 10.37 -3.49
C LEU A 42 -3.86 11.41 -2.41
N PHE A 43 -2.83 11.77 -1.67
CA PHE A 43 -2.93 12.80 -0.65
C PHE A 43 -3.27 14.15 -1.28
N THR A 44 -2.61 14.51 -2.38
CA THR A 44 -2.86 15.76 -3.09
C THR A 44 -4.30 15.84 -3.61
N LEU A 45 -4.83 14.70 -4.09
CA LEU A 45 -6.20 14.66 -4.58
C LEU A 45 -7.23 14.67 -3.45
N MET A 46 -6.78 14.51 -2.22
CA MET A 46 -7.67 14.42 -1.05
C MET A 46 -8.63 13.24 -1.17
N GLY A 47 -8.14 12.16 -1.79
CA GLY A 47 -8.90 10.95 -2.02
C GLY A 47 -9.21 10.76 -3.49
N GLY A 48 -9.36 9.51 -3.90
CA GLY A 48 -9.69 9.22 -5.28
C GLY A 48 -9.63 7.74 -5.58
N THR A 49 -10.06 7.39 -6.79
CA THR A 49 -10.01 6.03 -7.29
C THR A 49 -8.62 5.74 -7.85
N GLY A 50 -8.35 4.44 -8.09
CA GLY A 50 -7.10 4.07 -8.73
C GLY A 50 -6.90 4.74 -10.08
N GLU A 51 -7.98 4.85 -10.84
CA GLU A 51 -7.90 5.49 -12.15
C GLU A 51 -7.54 6.98 -12.03
N GLN A 52 -8.16 7.66 -11.08
CA GLN A 52 -7.86 9.07 -10.85
C GLN A 52 -6.42 9.29 -10.41
N VAL A 53 -5.94 8.41 -9.55
CA VAL A 53 -4.55 8.50 -9.08
C VAL A 53 -3.58 8.23 -10.22
N ALA A 54 -3.86 7.21 -11.03
CA ALA A 54 -3.01 6.88 -12.17
C ALA A 54 -2.91 8.06 -13.13
N LEU A 55 -4.04 8.68 -13.42
CA LEU A 55 -4.09 9.80 -14.33
C LEU A 55 -3.30 10.99 -13.78
N ALA A 56 -3.52 11.33 -12.52
CA ALA A 56 -2.86 12.47 -11.89
C ALA A 56 -1.37 12.26 -11.73
N ALA A 57 -0.96 11.02 -11.44
CA ALA A 57 0.45 10.69 -11.27
C ALA A 57 1.15 10.41 -12.59
N LYS A 58 0.38 10.35 -13.69
CA LYS A 58 0.91 10.02 -15.02
C LYS A 58 1.58 8.65 -15.01
N MET A 59 0.92 7.70 -14.35
CA MET A 59 1.38 6.32 -14.26
C MET A 59 0.36 5.41 -14.94
N PRO A 60 0.82 4.31 -15.54
CA PRO A 60 -0.13 3.33 -16.06
C PRO A 60 -0.96 2.75 -14.91
N ILE A 61 -2.23 2.46 -15.19
CA ILE A 61 -3.10 1.88 -14.18
C ILE A 61 -2.56 0.53 -13.69
N THR A 62 -1.92 -0.23 -14.58
CA THR A 62 -1.34 -1.52 -14.25
C THR A 62 -0.19 -1.40 -13.27
N SER A 63 0.45 -0.24 -13.21
CA SER A 63 1.51 0.05 -12.25
C SER A 63 0.94 0.63 -10.96
N THR A 64 -0.17 1.36 -11.07
CA THR A 64 -0.76 2.06 -9.94
C THR A 64 -1.51 1.11 -9.01
N ARG A 65 -2.28 0.16 -9.55
CA ARG A 65 -3.09 -0.72 -8.71
C ARG A 65 -2.26 -1.55 -7.73
N PRO A 66 -1.13 -2.15 -8.13
CA PRO A 66 -0.31 -2.86 -7.15
C PRO A 66 0.21 -1.95 -6.05
N ARG A 67 0.53 -0.69 -6.39
CA ARG A 67 1.01 0.26 -5.38
C ARG A 67 -0.08 0.56 -4.37
N LEU A 68 -1.33 0.70 -4.82
CA LEU A 68 -2.45 0.92 -3.91
C LEU A 68 -2.66 -0.27 -2.99
N THR A 69 -2.57 -1.48 -3.53
CA THR A 69 -2.70 -2.68 -2.72
C THR A 69 -1.63 -2.72 -1.63
N GLU A 70 -0.40 -2.41 -2.00
CA GLU A 70 0.71 -2.39 -1.05
C GLU A 70 0.50 -1.34 0.03
N LEU A 71 0.07 -0.16 -0.36
CA LEU A 71 -0.18 0.92 0.60
C LEU A 71 -1.31 0.56 1.55
N LEU A 72 -2.33 -0.12 1.05
CA LEU A 72 -3.43 -0.58 1.90
C LEU A 72 -2.92 -1.59 2.92
N GLU A 73 -2.09 -2.54 2.49
CA GLU A 73 -1.54 -3.53 3.39
C GLU A 73 -0.65 -2.91 4.47
N MET A 74 0.01 -1.82 4.12
CA MET A 74 0.85 -1.10 5.07
C MET A 74 0.05 -0.19 6.01
N GLY A 75 -1.25 -0.07 5.77
CA GLY A 75 -2.09 0.79 6.59
C GLY A 75 -1.95 2.27 6.29
N LEU A 76 -1.40 2.61 5.12
CA LEU A 76 -1.16 4.01 4.76
C LEU A 76 -2.31 4.63 3.98
N ILE A 77 -3.18 3.80 3.41
CA ILE A 77 -4.42 4.26 2.79
C ILE A 77 -5.56 3.37 3.28
N GLU A 78 -6.78 3.83 3.04
CA GLU A 78 -7.96 3.09 3.47
C GLU A 78 -9.07 3.24 2.46
N ASP A 79 -9.99 2.27 2.46
CA ASP A 79 -11.22 2.31 1.69
C ASP A 79 -12.17 3.25 2.43
N THR A 80 -12.58 4.33 1.78
CA THR A 80 -13.47 5.32 2.41
C THR A 80 -14.90 4.82 2.58
N GLY A 81 -15.23 3.70 1.95
CA GLY A 81 -16.61 3.24 1.89
C GLY A 81 -17.37 3.84 0.72
N ARG A 82 -16.81 4.83 0.07
CA ARG A 82 -17.45 5.45 -1.09
C ARG A 82 -17.01 4.76 -2.36
N ARG A 83 -17.83 4.91 -3.39
CA ARG A 83 -17.55 4.34 -4.71
C ARG A 83 -17.80 5.42 -5.76
N ALA A 84 -16.99 5.38 -6.82
CA ALA A 84 -17.16 6.29 -7.94
C ALA A 84 -17.08 5.49 -9.22
N LYS A 85 -17.82 5.91 -10.23
CA LYS A 85 -17.84 5.19 -11.50
C LYS A 85 -16.67 5.64 -12.37
N ASN A 86 -16.05 4.66 -13.04
CA ASN A 86 -15.02 4.94 -14.02
C ASN A 86 -15.67 5.18 -15.39
N GLU A 87 -14.84 5.36 -16.42
CA GLU A 87 -15.37 5.66 -17.76
C GLU A 87 -16.21 4.52 -18.33
N TYR A 88 -16.09 3.32 -17.79
CA TYR A 88 -16.86 2.15 -18.23
C TYR A 88 -18.09 1.91 -17.35
N GLN A 89 -18.41 2.85 -16.47
CA GLN A 89 -19.56 2.80 -15.57
C GLN A 89 -19.43 1.70 -14.51
N ASN A 90 -18.22 1.23 -14.23
CA ASN A 90 -17.96 0.29 -13.15
C ASN A 90 -17.64 1.07 -11.88
N ASN A 91 -18.14 0.57 -10.75
CA ASN A 91 -17.86 1.19 -9.46
C ASN A 91 -16.42 0.89 -9.03
N GLU A 92 -15.72 1.91 -8.57
CA GLU A 92 -14.38 1.76 -8.04
C GLU A 92 -14.32 2.32 -6.65
N ILE A 93 -13.43 1.72 -5.85
CA ILE A 93 -13.20 2.15 -4.48
C ILE A 93 -12.59 3.55 -4.49
N VAL A 94 -13.10 4.42 -3.64
CA VAL A 94 -12.48 5.73 -3.40
C VAL A 94 -11.56 5.58 -2.19
N TRP A 95 -10.27 5.73 -2.44
CA TRP A 95 -9.22 5.58 -1.43
C TRP A 95 -8.92 6.92 -0.77
N ALA A 96 -8.39 6.87 0.44
CA ALA A 96 -7.91 8.07 1.12
C ALA A 96 -6.67 7.71 1.93
N VAL A 97 -5.81 8.70 2.15
CA VAL A 97 -4.60 8.52 2.95
C VAL A 97 -4.98 8.55 4.43
N THR A 98 -4.45 7.58 5.19
CA THR A 98 -4.70 7.51 6.62
C THR A 98 -3.77 8.48 7.36
N ALA A 99 -4.03 8.67 8.66
CA ALA A 99 -3.14 9.47 9.49
C ALA A 99 -1.72 8.90 9.47
N LYS A 100 -1.61 7.58 9.48
CA LYS A 100 -0.30 6.94 9.41
C LYS A 100 0.38 7.22 8.07
N GLY A 101 -0.41 7.16 6.98
CA GLY A 101 0.13 7.44 5.65
C GLY A 101 0.59 8.87 5.49
N GLU A 102 -0.11 9.78 6.13
CA GLU A 102 0.24 11.20 6.04
C GLU A 102 1.64 11.48 6.54
N GLN A 103 2.12 10.69 7.49
CA GLN A 103 3.47 10.85 8.02
C GLN A 103 4.55 10.60 6.97
N TYR A 104 4.21 9.86 5.92
CA TYR A 104 5.16 9.51 4.87
C TYR A 104 5.06 10.42 3.64
N VAL A 105 3.99 11.17 3.53
CA VAL A 105 3.70 11.97 2.33
C VAL A 105 4.78 13.03 2.09
N HIS A 106 5.36 13.55 3.16
CA HIS A 106 6.32 14.64 3.07
C HIS A 106 7.76 14.18 2.96
N GLN A 107 7.98 12.89 2.75
CA GLN A 107 9.31 12.37 2.50
C GLN A 107 9.83 12.85 1.15
N VAL A 108 11.11 13.08 1.07
CA VAL A 108 11.74 13.50 -0.19
C VAL A 108 12.79 12.49 -0.62
#